data_71179e33a038b21046de5b7928460abd
#
_entry.id   71179e33a038b21046de5b7928460abd
#
_cell.length_a   1.000
_cell.length_b   1.000
_cell.length_c   1.000
_cell.angle_alpha   90.00
_cell.angle_beta   90.00
_cell.angle_gamma   90.00
#
_symmetry.space_group_name_H-M   'P 1'
#
loop_
_entity.id
_entity.type
_entity.pdbx_description
1 polymer ?
#
loop_
_entity_poly.entity_id
_entity_poly.type
_entity_poly.pdbx_seq_one_letter_code
_entity_poly.pdbx_strand_id
1 'polypeptide(L)'
;QIQGIFEACDKQRMHSHNIYCNFFALPTLYRILYATGIRIGEAISIRNRDVDLRRNCIIVRKTKNKMERLIPLSDSLSKVLQQYLEYRNKMPLPDVDAPDKFLLISPSGRPLSSCTVLGGFKKVLEKCNIPCSSNRSGGACIHSLRHTFAVHSLAKMVQEGMDIYCALPLLSVFLGHKTLKGTETYVRLTQDMFPDILLKQNTITRFVYPQTNIITNLNVDTYEND
;
A
#
# COMPACT_ATOMS: atom_id res chain seq x y z
N GLN A 1 -11.00 1.53 9.40
CA GLN A 1 -9.75 1.00 9.98
C GLN A 1 -8.50 1.79 9.53
N ILE A 2 -8.29 2.05 8.25
CA ILE A 2 -7.10 2.75 7.72
C ILE A 2 -6.95 4.16 8.31
N GLN A 3 -8.04 4.91 8.41
CA GLN A 3 -8.03 6.23 9.01
C GLN A 3 -7.56 6.19 10.47
N GLY A 4 -8.08 5.24 11.26
CA GLY A 4 -7.67 5.04 12.65
C GLY A 4 -6.18 4.72 12.79
N ILE A 5 -5.61 3.94 11.85
CA ILE A 5 -4.17 3.64 11.81
C ILE A 5 -3.37 4.94 11.61
N PHE A 6 -3.77 5.81 10.69
CA PHE A 6 -3.06 7.08 10.46
C PHE A 6 -3.19 8.04 11.63
N GLU A 7 -4.38 8.16 12.23
CA GLU A 7 -4.60 8.97 13.43
C GLU A 7 -3.75 8.47 14.62
N ALA A 8 -3.68 7.14 14.81
CA ALA A 8 -2.83 6.55 15.85
C ALA A 8 -1.34 6.80 15.59
N CYS A 9 -0.89 6.79 14.32
CA CYS A 9 0.46 7.15 13.94
C CYS A 9 0.79 8.60 14.28
N ASP A 10 -0.11 9.52 13.94
CA ASP A 10 0.09 10.96 14.15
C ASP A 10 0.11 11.31 15.63
N LYS A 11 -0.81 10.73 16.42
CA LYS A 11 -0.82 10.86 17.89
C LYS A 11 0.48 10.36 18.52
N GLN A 12 1.02 9.23 18.01
CA GLN A 12 2.26 8.64 18.53
C GLN A 12 3.46 9.57 18.29
N ARG A 13 3.51 10.26 17.15
CA ARG A 13 4.53 11.26 16.83
C ARG A 13 4.50 12.45 17.81
N MET A 14 3.32 12.97 18.11
CA MET A 14 3.15 14.16 18.95
C MET A 14 3.54 13.92 20.43
N HIS A 15 3.46 12.68 20.92
CA HIS A 15 3.72 12.33 22.32
C HIS A 15 5.16 11.87 22.58
N SER A 16 5.98 11.75 21.54
CA SER A 16 7.36 11.27 21.70
C SER A 16 8.32 12.44 21.78
N HIS A 17 8.86 12.70 22.98
CA HIS A 17 9.95 13.66 23.19
C HIS A 17 11.33 13.08 22.85
N ASN A 18 11.42 11.81 22.45
CA ASN A 18 12.69 11.17 22.14
C ASN A 18 13.09 11.46 20.69
N ILE A 19 14.11 12.28 20.52
CA ILE A 19 14.70 12.62 19.21
C ILE A 19 15.26 11.40 18.46
N TYR A 20 15.57 10.31 19.14
CA TYR A 20 15.97 9.05 18.52
C TYR A 20 14.79 8.20 18.05
N CYS A 21 13.57 8.69 18.26
CA CYS A 21 12.37 8.00 17.90
C CYS A 21 12.08 8.15 16.40
N ASN A 22 12.09 7.05 15.66
CA ASN A 22 11.83 7.03 14.21
C ASN A 22 10.38 7.42 13.83
N PHE A 23 9.55 7.78 14.80
CA PHE A 23 8.14 8.11 14.58
C PHE A 23 7.91 9.33 13.69
N PHE A 24 8.91 10.20 13.48
CA PHE A 24 8.74 11.33 12.57
C PHE A 24 8.64 10.91 11.09
N ALA A 25 9.33 9.84 10.69
CA ALA A 25 9.34 9.34 9.31
C ALA A 25 8.28 8.25 9.06
N LEU A 26 7.88 7.50 10.11
CA LEU A 26 6.96 6.37 9.98
C LEU A 26 5.56 6.77 9.49
N PRO A 27 4.93 7.87 9.95
CA PRO A 27 3.62 8.30 9.44
C PRO A 27 3.64 8.58 7.94
N THR A 28 4.71 9.19 7.45
CA THR A 28 4.92 9.45 6.03
C THR A 28 5.15 8.15 5.25
N LEU A 29 5.99 7.26 5.77
CA LEU A 29 6.24 5.96 5.15
C LEU A 29 4.94 5.12 5.02
N TYR A 30 4.12 5.04 6.06
CA TYR A 30 2.89 4.25 6.00
C TYR A 30 1.88 4.83 5.00
N ARG A 31 1.82 6.17 4.87
CA ARG A 31 1.01 6.82 3.83
C ARG A 31 1.54 6.55 2.43
N ILE A 32 2.86 6.55 2.23
CA ILE A 32 3.47 6.15 0.96
C ILE A 32 3.07 4.70 0.62
N LEU A 33 3.25 3.77 1.56
CA LEU A 33 2.91 2.35 1.34
C LEU A 33 1.44 2.15 0.99
N TYR A 34 0.54 2.84 1.70
CA TYR A 34 -0.90 2.76 1.45
C TYR A 34 -1.31 3.45 0.14
N ALA A 35 -0.81 4.65 -0.13
CA ALA A 35 -1.26 5.44 -1.29
C ALA A 35 -0.64 4.99 -2.62
N THR A 36 0.47 4.23 -2.58
CA THR A 36 1.19 3.77 -3.78
C THR A 36 1.27 2.26 -3.91
N GLY A 37 0.98 1.52 -2.87
CA GLY A 37 1.10 0.07 -2.85
C GLY A 37 2.51 -0.46 -3.10
N ILE A 38 3.58 0.35 -3.03
CA ILE A 38 4.95 -0.14 -3.21
C ILE A 38 5.37 -1.06 -2.06
N ARG A 39 6.40 -1.88 -2.28
CA ARG A 39 6.92 -2.78 -1.24
C ARG A 39 7.73 -1.99 -0.21
N ILE A 40 7.74 -2.45 1.05
CA ILE A 40 8.52 -1.81 2.13
C ILE A 40 9.99 -1.62 1.74
N GLY A 41 10.62 -2.64 1.16
CA GLY A 41 12.02 -2.56 0.72
C GLY A 41 12.25 -1.52 -0.39
N GLU A 42 11.27 -1.34 -1.28
CA GLU A 42 11.28 -0.30 -2.30
C GLU A 42 11.16 1.08 -1.63
N ALA A 43 10.19 1.25 -0.72
CA ALA A 43 9.94 2.53 -0.04
C ALA A 43 11.12 3.03 0.77
N ILE A 44 11.76 2.18 1.58
CA ILE A 44 12.91 2.58 2.39
C ILE A 44 14.20 2.78 1.58
N SER A 45 14.23 2.35 0.31
CA SER A 45 15.38 2.54 -0.58
C SER A 45 15.29 3.77 -1.48
N ILE A 46 14.16 4.51 -1.44
CA ILE A 46 13.97 5.74 -2.21
C ILE A 46 15.02 6.77 -1.79
N ARG A 47 15.61 7.44 -2.78
CA ARG A 47 16.54 8.55 -2.58
C ARG A 47 15.90 9.89 -2.91
N ASN A 48 16.52 10.98 -2.49
CA ASN A 48 15.98 12.33 -2.77
C ASN A 48 15.82 12.57 -4.28
N ARG A 49 16.80 12.15 -5.11
CA ARG A 49 16.75 12.26 -6.57
C ARG A 49 15.62 11.49 -7.24
N ASP A 50 15.02 10.53 -6.53
CA ASP A 50 13.94 9.69 -7.08
C ASP A 50 12.56 10.34 -6.91
N VAL A 51 12.47 11.48 -6.23
CA VAL A 51 11.21 12.19 -5.93
C VAL A 51 11.15 13.50 -6.71
N ASP A 52 10.13 13.63 -7.52
CA ASP A 52 9.81 14.89 -8.23
C ASP A 52 8.44 15.39 -7.78
N LEU A 53 8.44 16.33 -6.84
CA LEU A 53 7.20 16.94 -6.32
C LEU A 53 6.57 17.94 -7.30
N ARG A 54 7.32 18.42 -8.31
CA ARG A 54 6.75 19.29 -9.35
C ARG A 54 5.88 18.49 -10.31
N ARG A 55 6.30 17.26 -10.60
CA ARG A 55 5.57 16.32 -11.46
C ARG A 55 4.69 15.34 -10.66
N ASN A 56 4.67 15.46 -9.35
CA ASN A 56 3.96 14.55 -8.44
C ASN A 56 4.27 13.09 -8.74
N CYS A 57 5.55 12.71 -8.72
CA CYS A 57 5.93 11.33 -8.98
C CYS A 57 7.16 10.88 -8.20
N ILE A 58 7.27 9.56 -8.02
CA ILE A 58 8.43 8.87 -7.47
C ILE A 58 8.91 7.82 -8.47
N ILE A 59 10.22 7.73 -8.68
CA ILE A 59 10.85 6.66 -9.46
C ILE A 59 11.30 5.56 -8.50
N VAL A 60 10.72 4.37 -8.64
CA VAL A 60 11.13 3.19 -7.86
C VAL A 60 12.17 2.41 -8.63
N ARG A 61 13.45 2.48 -8.20
CA ARG A 61 14.59 1.88 -8.91
C ARG A 61 14.95 0.50 -8.41
N LYS A 62 15.01 0.31 -7.08
CA LYS A 62 15.43 -0.96 -6.47
C LYS A 62 14.25 -1.91 -6.32
N THR A 63 13.82 -2.53 -7.42
CA THR A 63 12.74 -3.51 -7.40
C THR A 63 13.27 -4.95 -7.36
N LYS A 64 12.50 -5.87 -6.78
CA LYS A 64 12.81 -7.30 -6.80
C LYS A 64 12.97 -7.85 -8.23
N ASN A 65 12.32 -7.20 -9.20
CA ASN A 65 12.30 -7.61 -10.59
C ASN A 65 13.30 -6.87 -11.48
N LYS A 66 14.15 -6.00 -10.89
CA LYS A 66 15.11 -5.12 -11.58
C LYS A 66 14.48 -4.15 -12.59
N MET A 67 13.16 -4.00 -12.58
CA MET A 67 12.45 -3.06 -13.45
C MET A 67 12.17 -1.78 -12.67
N GLU A 68 12.61 -0.66 -13.23
CA GLU A 68 12.25 0.66 -12.69
C GLU A 68 10.81 0.99 -13.11
N ARG A 69 10.11 1.72 -12.24
CA ARG A 69 8.78 2.22 -12.55
C ARG A 69 8.52 3.57 -11.92
N LEU A 70 7.75 4.38 -12.63
CA LEU A 70 7.27 5.66 -12.16
C LEU A 70 5.95 5.45 -11.42
N ILE A 71 5.84 6.04 -10.23
CA ILE A 71 4.66 6.00 -9.38
C ILE A 71 4.11 7.43 -9.27
N PRO A 72 2.93 7.72 -9.81
CA PRO A 72 2.28 9.00 -9.61
C PRO A 72 1.85 9.16 -8.14
N LEU A 73 1.95 10.39 -7.64
CA LEU A 73 1.52 10.77 -6.31
C LEU A 73 0.20 11.54 -6.40
N SER A 74 -0.72 11.25 -5.49
CA SER A 74 -1.86 12.14 -5.28
C SER A 74 -1.43 13.44 -4.64
N ASP A 75 -2.19 14.52 -4.84
CA ASP A 75 -1.90 15.83 -4.25
C ASP A 75 -1.82 15.76 -2.72
N SER A 76 -2.67 14.91 -2.10
CA SER A 76 -2.64 14.70 -0.66
C SER A 76 -1.35 14.05 -0.19
N LEU A 77 -0.83 13.05 -0.92
CA LEU A 77 0.44 12.40 -0.58
C LEU A 77 1.62 13.34 -0.84
N SER A 78 1.59 14.13 -1.92
CA SER A 78 2.60 15.14 -2.22
C SER A 78 2.71 16.19 -1.12
N LYS A 79 1.59 16.67 -0.58
CA LYS A 79 1.57 17.58 0.58
C LYS A 79 2.20 16.94 1.82
N VAL A 80 1.88 15.68 2.11
CA VAL A 80 2.49 14.95 3.24
C VAL A 80 3.99 14.81 3.07
N LEU A 81 4.46 14.48 1.85
CA LEU A 81 5.88 14.39 1.54
C LEU A 81 6.59 15.74 1.69
N GLN A 82 5.98 16.81 1.18
CA GLN A 82 6.51 18.17 1.31
C GLN A 82 6.68 18.56 2.78
N GLN A 83 5.66 18.37 3.60
CA GLN A 83 5.72 18.64 5.04
C GLN A 83 6.81 17.83 5.74
N TYR A 84 6.95 16.54 5.37
CA TYR A 84 8.02 15.69 5.90
C TYR A 84 9.40 16.22 5.53
N LEU A 85 9.60 16.61 4.26
CA LEU A 85 10.88 17.14 3.78
C LEU A 85 11.23 18.46 4.44
N GLU A 86 10.28 19.36 4.59
CA GLU A 86 10.45 20.64 5.32
C GLU A 86 10.89 20.41 6.77
N TYR A 87 10.29 19.43 7.43
CA TYR A 87 10.65 19.07 8.80
C TYR A 87 12.03 18.41 8.89
N ARG A 88 12.30 17.46 7.98
CA ARG A 88 13.55 16.73 7.89
C ARG A 88 14.73 17.69 7.62
N ASN A 89 14.56 18.61 6.69
CA ASN A 89 15.63 19.51 6.26
C ASN A 89 15.96 20.58 7.33
N LYS A 90 15.11 20.78 8.33
CA LYS A 90 15.41 21.60 9.52
C LYS A 90 16.24 20.88 10.59
N MET A 91 16.45 19.57 10.44
CA MET A 91 17.27 18.80 11.39
C MET A 91 18.74 19.13 11.20
N PRO A 92 19.55 19.17 12.27
CA PRO A 92 20.98 19.46 12.19
C PRO A 92 21.76 18.25 11.67
N LEU A 93 21.47 17.82 10.45
CA LEU A 93 22.10 16.68 9.78
C LEU A 93 22.80 17.16 8.52
N PRO A 94 24.06 16.78 8.30
CA PRO A 94 24.82 17.20 7.11
C PRO A 94 24.24 16.56 5.85
N ASP A 95 24.09 17.37 4.81
CA ASP A 95 23.75 16.94 3.44
C ASP A 95 22.48 16.06 3.34
N VAL A 96 21.52 16.29 4.23
CA VAL A 96 20.30 15.46 4.31
C VAL A 96 19.47 15.52 3.04
N ASP A 97 19.54 16.61 2.30
CA ASP A 97 18.83 16.90 1.06
C ASP A 97 19.64 16.51 -0.20
N ALA A 98 20.89 16.06 -0.04
CA ALA A 98 21.71 15.65 -1.18
C ALA A 98 21.01 14.55 -2.01
N PRO A 99 21.13 14.58 -3.36
CA PRO A 99 20.38 13.69 -4.26
C PRO A 99 20.52 12.20 -3.96
N ASP A 100 21.71 11.79 -3.50
CA ASP A 100 22.04 10.39 -3.23
C ASP A 100 21.68 9.91 -1.82
N LYS A 101 21.25 10.80 -0.95
CA LYS A 101 20.78 10.44 0.40
C LYS A 101 19.40 9.81 0.35
N PHE A 102 19.10 9.01 1.36
CA PHE A 102 17.79 8.37 1.48
C PHE A 102 16.71 9.40 1.79
N LEU A 103 15.54 9.23 1.15
CA LEU A 103 14.36 10.07 1.40
C LEU A 103 13.90 9.96 2.86
N LEU A 104 13.71 8.72 3.32
CA LEU A 104 13.19 8.41 4.65
C LEU A 104 14.34 8.00 5.58
N ILE A 105 14.59 8.81 6.58
CA ILE A 105 15.71 8.63 7.50
C ILE A 105 15.25 8.59 8.95
N SER A 106 16.09 8.02 9.81
CA SER A 106 15.99 8.14 11.26
C SER A 106 16.45 9.53 11.72
N PRO A 107 16.18 9.93 12.97
CA PRO A 107 16.70 11.17 13.53
C PRO A 107 18.23 11.28 13.55
N SER A 108 18.93 10.16 13.46
CA SER A 108 20.40 10.13 13.34
C SER A 108 20.91 10.21 11.88
N GLY A 109 20.03 10.49 10.91
CA GLY A 109 20.38 10.56 9.48
C GLY A 109 20.57 9.21 8.79
N ARG A 110 20.40 8.09 9.50
CA ARG A 110 20.53 6.74 8.93
C ARG A 110 19.27 6.31 8.19
N PRO A 111 19.37 5.48 7.15
CA PRO A 111 18.19 4.92 6.49
C PRO A 111 17.34 4.11 7.47
N LEU A 112 16.03 4.09 7.26
CA LEU A 112 15.12 3.25 8.06
C LEU A 112 15.40 1.78 7.78
N SER A 113 15.40 0.95 8.83
CA SER A 113 15.46 -0.50 8.70
C SER A 113 14.06 -1.11 8.63
N SER A 114 13.93 -2.24 7.94
CA SER A 114 12.66 -2.98 7.91
C SER A 114 12.20 -3.37 9.32
N CYS A 115 13.11 -3.76 10.21
CA CYS A 115 12.79 -4.11 11.59
C CYS A 115 12.17 -2.94 12.36
N THR A 116 12.73 -1.72 12.21
CA THR A 116 12.19 -0.50 12.82
C THR A 116 10.77 -0.20 12.31
N VAL A 117 10.58 -0.32 10.99
CA VAL A 117 9.28 -0.06 10.36
C VAL A 117 8.24 -1.07 10.82
N LEU A 118 8.58 -2.35 10.84
CA LEU A 118 7.68 -3.43 11.28
C LEU A 118 7.32 -3.28 12.77
N GLY A 119 8.32 -3.01 13.62
CA GLY A 119 8.10 -2.79 15.05
C GLY A 119 7.24 -1.57 15.34
N GLY A 120 7.44 -0.48 14.59
CA GLY A 120 6.60 0.73 14.68
C GLY A 120 5.16 0.45 14.26
N PHE A 121 4.96 -0.28 13.17
CA PHE A 121 3.62 -0.64 12.66
C PHE A 121 2.87 -1.54 13.64
N LYS A 122 3.54 -2.53 14.23
CA LYS A 122 2.97 -3.39 15.27
C LYS A 122 2.41 -2.57 16.44
N LYS A 123 3.18 -1.60 16.96
CA LYS A 123 2.73 -0.70 18.03
C LYS A 123 1.51 0.14 17.64
N VAL A 124 1.40 0.54 16.36
CA VAL A 124 0.23 1.26 15.85
C VAL A 124 -0.99 0.35 15.81
N LEU A 125 -0.85 -0.89 15.31
CA LEU A 125 -1.94 -1.88 15.28
C LEU A 125 -2.43 -2.20 16.69
N GLU A 126 -1.53 -2.38 17.66
CA GLU A 126 -1.85 -2.61 19.08
C GLU A 126 -2.71 -1.46 19.64
N LYS A 127 -2.34 -0.20 19.35
CA LYS A 127 -3.13 0.97 19.77
C LYS A 127 -4.51 1.06 19.13
N CYS A 128 -4.66 0.49 17.94
CA CYS A 128 -5.93 0.42 17.22
C CYS A 128 -6.76 -0.83 17.57
N ASN A 129 -6.29 -1.68 18.50
CA ASN A 129 -6.89 -2.99 18.80
C ASN A 129 -7.05 -3.88 17.55
N ILE A 130 -6.11 -3.78 16.61
CA ILE A 130 -6.09 -4.60 15.39
C ILE A 130 -5.11 -5.76 15.61
N PRO A 131 -5.55 -7.02 15.48
CA PRO A 131 -4.68 -8.17 15.61
C PRO A 131 -3.51 -8.10 14.63
N CYS A 132 -2.28 -8.21 15.14
CA CYS A 132 -1.08 -8.28 14.32
C CYS A 132 -0.83 -9.73 13.90
N SER A 133 -0.47 -9.96 12.63
CA SER A 133 -0.08 -11.28 12.15
C SER A 133 1.21 -11.72 12.84
N SER A 134 1.12 -12.77 13.66
CA SER A 134 2.26 -13.62 13.99
C SER A 134 2.24 -14.83 13.06
N ASN A 135 3.40 -15.36 12.69
CA ASN A 135 3.65 -16.33 11.60
C ASN A 135 2.67 -17.52 11.42
N ARG A 136 1.62 -17.65 12.22
CA ARG A 136 0.63 -18.76 12.18
C ARG A 136 -0.82 -18.36 12.41
N SER A 137 -1.10 -17.12 12.78
CA SER A 137 -2.48 -16.61 12.96
C SER A 137 -2.75 -15.46 12.02
N GLY A 138 -3.87 -15.49 11.33
CA GLY A 138 -4.33 -14.39 10.48
C GLY A 138 -4.33 -13.07 11.24
N GLY A 139 -3.87 -12.00 10.62
CA GLY A 139 -3.83 -10.67 11.23
C GLY A 139 -3.20 -9.66 10.30
N ALA A 140 -3.26 -8.39 10.66
CA ALA A 140 -2.71 -7.32 9.86
C ALA A 140 -1.17 -7.27 9.95
N CYS A 141 -0.51 -7.00 8.85
CA CYS A 141 0.92 -6.73 8.76
C CYS A 141 1.17 -5.51 7.87
N ILE A 142 2.41 -5.06 7.79
CA ILE A 142 2.75 -3.90 6.95
C ILE A 142 2.38 -4.13 5.47
N HIS A 143 2.44 -5.37 5.00
CA HIS A 143 2.04 -5.72 3.63
C HIS A 143 0.54 -5.58 3.39
N SER A 144 -0.27 -5.61 4.45
CA SER A 144 -1.72 -5.38 4.37
C SER A 144 -2.04 -3.97 3.86
N LEU A 145 -1.17 -2.96 4.05
CA LEU A 145 -1.35 -1.63 3.47
C LEU A 145 -1.35 -1.70 1.93
N ARG A 146 -0.47 -2.52 1.36
CA ARG A 146 -0.42 -2.74 -0.10
C ARG A 146 -1.64 -3.53 -0.59
N HIS A 147 -2.09 -4.53 0.17
CA HIS A 147 -3.32 -5.26 -0.17
C HIS A 147 -4.53 -4.33 -0.14
N THR A 148 -4.63 -3.49 0.89
CA THR A 148 -5.72 -2.51 1.00
C THR A 148 -5.69 -1.49 -0.14
N PHE A 149 -4.50 -0.98 -0.51
CA PHE A 149 -4.34 -0.14 -1.68
C PHE A 149 -4.88 -0.81 -2.95
N ALA A 150 -4.46 -2.06 -3.19
CA ALA A 150 -4.85 -2.79 -4.39
C ALA A 150 -6.37 -3.00 -4.48
N VAL A 151 -7.00 -3.41 -3.37
CA VAL A 151 -8.45 -3.62 -3.30
C VAL A 151 -9.21 -2.30 -3.48
N HIS A 152 -8.79 -1.22 -2.80
CA HIS A 152 -9.43 0.09 -2.93
C HIS A 152 -9.26 0.68 -4.33
N SER A 153 -8.09 0.50 -4.95
CA SER A 153 -7.84 0.97 -6.32
C SER A 153 -8.70 0.22 -7.32
N LEU A 154 -8.79 -1.10 -7.19
CA LEU A 154 -9.60 -1.93 -8.06
C LEU A 154 -11.09 -1.58 -7.90
N ALA A 155 -11.57 -1.46 -6.65
CA ALA A 155 -12.93 -1.04 -6.35
C ALA A 155 -13.27 0.32 -6.98
N LYS A 156 -12.36 1.30 -6.86
CA LYS A 156 -12.54 2.62 -7.43
C LYS A 156 -12.63 2.58 -8.95
N MET A 157 -11.71 1.87 -9.63
CA MET A 157 -11.76 1.74 -11.10
C MET A 157 -13.08 1.14 -11.57
N VAL A 158 -13.60 0.13 -10.86
CA VAL A 158 -14.88 -0.48 -11.20
C VAL A 158 -16.06 0.46 -10.90
N GLN A 159 -16.01 1.23 -9.81
CA GLN A 159 -17.02 2.24 -9.52
C GLN A 159 -17.08 3.35 -10.58
N GLU A 160 -15.93 3.68 -11.19
CA GLU A 160 -15.79 4.63 -12.29
C GLU A 160 -16.20 4.01 -13.66
N GLY A 161 -16.68 2.76 -13.69
CA GLY A 161 -17.23 2.08 -14.87
C GLY A 161 -16.25 1.20 -15.64
N MET A 162 -15.03 1.01 -15.12
CA MET A 162 -14.06 0.10 -15.75
C MET A 162 -14.41 -1.35 -15.43
N ASP A 163 -14.34 -2.24 -16.43
CA ASP A 163 -14.45 -3.68 -16.18
C ASP A 163 -13.31 -4.18 -15.30
N ILE A 164 -13.61 -5.05 -14.33
CA ILE A 164 -12.63 -5.53 -13.34
C ILE A 164 -11.46 -6.27 -13.99
N TYR A 165 -11.72 -7.02 -15.05
CA TYR A 165 -10.69 -7.75 -15.78
C TYR A 165 -9.83 -6.84 -16.65
N CYS A 166 -10.36 -5.70 -17.10
CA CYS A 166 -9.59 -4.64 -17.75
C CYS A 166 -8.75 -3.83 -16.76
N ALA A 167 -9.25 -3.61 -15.53
CA ALA A 167 -8.54 -2.91 -14.47
C ALA A 167 -7.36 -3.73 -13.89
N LEU A 168 -7.48 -5.06 -13.91
CA LEU A 168 -6.50 -5.95 -13.29
C LEU A 168 -5.08 -5.86 -13.90
N PRO A 169 -4.89 -5.87 -15.23
CA PRO A 169 -3.58 -5.66 -15.85
C PRO A 169 -2.95 -4.31 -15.48
N LEU A 170 -3.75 -3.24 -15.45
CA LEU A 170 -3.27 -1.91 -15.06
C LEU A 170 -2.74 -1.90 -13.63
N LEU A 171 -3.52 -2.48 -12.71
CA LEU A 171 -3.11 -2.63 -11.33
C LEU A 171 -1.87 -3.52 -11.19
N SER A 172 -1.76 -4.59 -11.96
CA SER A 172 -0.62 -5.50 -11.96
C SER A 172 0.68 -4.79 -12.35
N VAL A 173 0.65 -4.00 -13.41
CA VAL A 173 1.79 -3.18 -13.88
C VAL A 173 2.17 -2.16 -12.81
N PHE A 174 1.20 -1.44 -12.26
CA PHE A 174 1.41 -0.43 -11.23
C PHE A 174 2.08 -1.03 -9.98
N LEU A 175 1.59 -2.17 -9.52
CA LEU A 175 2.18 -2.89 -8.39
C LEU A 175 3.54 -3.52 -8.72
N GLY A 176 3.91 -3.67 -9.97
CA GLY A 176 5.13 -4.33 -10.41
C GLY A 176 5.09 -5.84 -10.13
N HIS A 177 3.97 -6.48 -10.46
CA HIS A 177 3.87 -7.94 -10.46
C HIS A 177 4.43 -8.49 -11.79
N LYS A 178 5.13 -9.64 -11.71
CA LYS A 178 5.63 -10.33 -12.92
C LYS A 178 4.53 -11.02 -13.71
N THR A 179 3.47 -11.44 -13.02
CA THR A 179 2.36 -12.21 -13.58
C THR A 179 1.05 -11.69 -13.02
N LEU A 180 -0.03 -11.82 -13.79
CA LEU A 180 -1.39 -11.47 -13.35
C LEU A 180 -1.86 -12.30 -12.17
N LYS A 181 -1.41 -13.56 -12.05
CA LYS A 181 -1.76 -14.46 -10.94
C LYS A 181 -1.56 -13.83 -9.56
N GLY A 182 -0.49 -13.01 -9.40
CA GLY A 182 -0.25 -12.27 -8.15
C GLY A 182 -1.26 -11.16 -7.88
N THR A 183 -2.05 -10.77 -8.89
CA THR A 183 -3.05 -9.69 -8.81
C THR A 183 -4.47 -10.24 -8.77
N GLU A 184 -4.72 -11.45 -9.29
CA GLU A 184 -6.04 -12.11 -9.32
C GLU A 184 -6.67 -12.25 -7.92
N THR A 185 -5.84 -12.48 -6.90
CA THR A 185 -6.31 -12.53 -5.51
C THR A 185 -7.07 -11.27 -5.11
N TYR A 186 -6.74 -10.11 -5.68
CA TYR A 186 -7.42 -8.85 -5.38
C TYR A 186 -8.83 -8.77 -5.98
N VAL A 187 -9.12 -9.48 -7.07
CA VAL A 187 -10.47 -9.59 -7.63
C VAL A 187 -11.40 -10.18 -6.59
N ARG A 188 -11.02 -11.34 -6.05
CA ARG A 188 -11.80 -12.02 -5.01
C ARG A 188 -11.97 -11.14 -3.76
N LEU A 189 -10.87 -10.57 -3.25
CA LEU A 189 -10.93 -9.70 -2.08
C LEU A 189 -11.79 -8.45 -2.32
N THR A 190 -11.77 -7.88 -3.53
CA THR A 190 -12.62 -6.74 -3.89
C THR A 190 -14.08 -7.15 -3.92
N GLN A 191 -14.41 -8.32 -4.44
CA GLN A 191 -15.75 -8.86 -4.48
C GLN A 191 -16.29 -9.13 -3.07
N ASP A 192 -15.45 -9.71 -2.20
CA ASP A 192 -15.80 -10.00 -0.81
C ASP A 192 -16.06 -8.71 0.01
N MET A 193 -15.25 -7.65 -0.23
CA MET A 193 -15.35 -6.38 0.50
C MET A 193 -16.40 -5.42 -0.07
N PHE A 194 -16.71 -5.52 -1.35
CA PHE A 194 -17.61 -4.63 -2.08
C PHE A 194 -18.60 -5.44 -2.94
N PRO A 195 -19.54 -6.18 -2.34
CA PRO A 195 -20.46 -7.07 -3.08
C PRO A 195 -21.31 -6.30 -4.13
N ASP A 196 -21.63 -5.03 -3.89
CA ASP A 196 -22.39 -4.18 -4.81
C ASP A 196 -21.68 -3.95 -6.15
N ILE A 197 -20.35 -4.13 -6.19
CA ILE A 197 -19.56 -4.04 -7.42
C ILE A 197 -19.97 -5.14 -8.41
N LEU A 198 -20.26 -6.36 -7.93
CA LEU A 198 -20.74 -7.46 -8.75
C LEU A 198 -22.10 -7.18 -9.39
N LEU A 199 -22.99 -6.53 -8.63
CA LEU A 199 -24.32 -6.20 -9.14
C LEU A 199 -24.26 -5.23 -10.33
N LYS A 200 -23.34 -4.25 -10.28
CA LYS A 200 -23.12 -3.30 -11.38
C LYS A 200 -22.47 -3.96 -12.60
N GLN A 201 -21.53 -4.88 -12.40
CA GLN A 201 -20.91 -5.63 -13.51
C GLN A 201 -21.89 -6.58 -14.19
N ASN A 202 -22.72 -7.28 -13.42
CA ASN A 202 -23.75 -8.16 -13.97
C ASN A 202 -24.73 -7.41 -14.88
N THR A 203 -24.93 -6.11 -14.68
CA THR A 203 -25.77 -5.29 -15.55
C THR A 203 -25.12 -5.06 -16.91
N ILE A 204 -23.80 -4.92 -16.96
CA ILE A 204 -23.03 -4.73 -18.21
C ILE A 204 -22.86 -6.07 -18.94
N THR A 205 -22.53 -7.14 -18.22
CA THR A 205 -22.32 -8.47 -18.81
C THR A 205 -23.61 -9.14 -19.25
N ARG A 206 -24.77 -8.82 -18.66
CA ARG A 206 -26.07 -9.28 -19.12
C ARG A 206 -26.37 -8.93 -20.59
N PHE A 207 -25.81 -7.84 -21.09
CA PHE A 207 -25.99 -7.41 -22.47
C PHE A 207 -25.10 -8.17 -23.48
N VAL A 208 -23.96 -8.69 -23.01
CA VAL A 208 -22.95 -9.31 -23.89
C VAL A 208 -23.05 -10.85 -23.85
N TYR A 209 -23.45 -11.43 -22.74
CA TYR A 209 -23.60 -12.87 -22.56
C TYR A 209 -24.99 -13.19 -22.07
N PRO A 210 -25.90 -13.75 -22.91
CA PRO A 210 -27.17 -14.26 -22.44
C PRO A 210 -26.91 -15.32 -21.35
N GLN A 211 -27.56 -15.15 -20.19
CA GLN A 211 -27.41 -16.09 -19.09
C GLN A 211 -27.91 -17.48 -19.54
N THR A 212 -27.01 -18.34 -19.90
CA THR A 212 -27.28 -19.78 -19.88
C THR A 212 -27.38 -20.16 -18.40
N ASN A 213 -28.54 -20.68 -17.99
CA ASN A 213 -28.80 -21.24 -16.66
C ASN A 213 -27.94 -22.52 -16.42
N ILE A 214 -26.64 -22.36 -16.36
CA ILE A 214 -25.71 -23.43 -16.04
C ILE A 214 -24.89 -22.91 -14.87
N ILE A 215 -25.34 -23.14 -13.68
CA ILE A 215 -24.60 -23.35 -12.44
C ILE A 215 -25.59 -23.22 -11.26
N THR A 216 -26.42 -24.23 -11.11
CA THR A 216 -27.07 -24.48 -9.81
C THR A 216 -26.96 -25.96 -9.42
N ASN A 217 -25.93 -26.65 -9.84
CA ASN A 217 -25.63 -28.01 -9.34
C ASN A 217 -24.12 -28.24 -9.33
N LEU A 218 -23.41 -27.56 -8.44
CA LEU A 218 -22.18 -28.10 -7.88
C LEU A 218 -22.49 -28.51 -6.46
N ASN A 219 -22.97 -29.73 -6.33
CA ASN A 219 -22.94 -30.47 -5.08
C ASN A 219 -21.52 -30.46 -4.55
N VAL A 220 -21.39 -30.03 -3.32
CA VAL A 220 -20.23 -30.25 -2.48
C VAL A 220 -20.20 -31.74 -2.18
N ASP A 221 -19.50 -32.52 -3.00
CA ASP A 221 -19.13 -33.87 -2.62
C ASP A 221 -17.96 -33.78 -1.65
N THR A 222 -18.29 -34.11 -0.42
CA THR A 222 -17.42 -34.48 0.68
C THR A 222 -16.36 -35.47 0.21
N TYR A 223 -15.08 -35.09 0.26
CA TYR A 223 -13.99 -36.05 0.33
C TYR A 223 -13.77 -36.41 1.81
N GLU A 224 -14.42 -37.50 2.25
CA GLU A 224 -13.95 -38.29 3.35
C GLU A 224 -12.87 -39.25 2.82
N ASN A 225 -11.75 -39.27 3.52
CA ASN A 225 -10.78 -40.36 3.78
C ASN A 225 -10.42 -41.34 2.65
N ASP A 226 -9.11 -41.35 2.24
CA ASP A 226 -8.15 -42.41 2.55
C ASP A 226 -6.71 -41.89 2.43
#